data_b4a4683300ce7e83e4acc5720a112147
#
_entry.id   b4a4683300ce7e83e4acc5720a112147
#
_cell.length_a   1.000
_cell.length_b   1.000
_cell.length_c   1.000
_cell.angle_alpha   90.00
_cell.angle_beta   90.00
_cell.angle_gamma   90.00
#
_symmetry.space_group_name_H-M   'P 1'
#
loop_
_entity.id
_entity.type
_entity.pdbx_description
1 polymer ?
#
loop_
_entity_poly.entity_id
_entity_poly.type
_entity_poly.pdbx_seq_one_letter_code
_entity_poly.pdbx_strand_id
1 'polypeptide(L)'
;MFLDKIFKNDKGEYVDILDVLFGKNDLENYIYTIAEAHAIDLIASTIAKTEIQTFEMQKNKIEESRGNLYWTLNIQPNFNENGTSFLYKLVCKLLVDSSALVLINGSNNEYLYVADRFNISDKVLKEKVFTDIMISDAEGNSISATKKYTTDNTIYFCLNNNLLRTAGENFKRNTGKILKAAQGSFIKANTGKWKLKKPGGQPMLMDAATGQQLDLKDYKERITDGLFKEDDAVILLSEMFDLTNLNQNKEKNLTDFENIFLRISKTVAQKWKIPFDVFFGDFTDKSNGLNNFITFAVDLYYELIEDGFNISLVGKQSYLKGEYVKFDRSTISHRDVLDCGTGIDKLTANKFSRNEINKFLRLPYIDEDWANEHALTKNYENVKGGAGSEE
;
A
#
# COMPACT_ATOMS: atom_id res chain seq x y z
N MET A 1 1.27 13.76 -1.35
CA MET A 1 2.39 14.13 -0.47
C MET A 1 3.32 12.97 -0.10
N PHE A 2 2.83 11.82 0.38
CA PHE A 2 3.71 10.64 0.62
C PHE A 2 4.16 9.99 -0.69
N LEU A 3 3.25 9.77 -1.64
CA LEU A 3 3.56 9.28 -2.99
C LEU A 3 4.36 10.30 -3.81
N ASP A 4 4.13 11.60 -3.64
CA ASP A 4 4.93 12.64 -4.30
C ASP A 4 6.41 12.59 -3.91
N LYS A 5 6.75 12.21 -2.68
CA LYS A 5 8.13 12.01 -2.25
C LYS A 5 8.79 10.75 -2.81
N ILE A 6 8.00 9.78 -3.28
CA ILE A 6 8.49 8.53 -3.86
C ILE A 6 8.76 8.70 -5.36
N PHE A 7 7.95 9.50 -6.04
CA PHE A 7 8.02 9.67 -7.50
C PHE A 7 8.64 11.00 -7.95
N LYS A 8 9.02 11.87 -7.02
CA LYS A 8 9.72 13.12 -7.30
C LYS A 8 11.09 13.14 -6.64
N ASN A 9 12.09 13.59 -7.37
CA ASN A 9 13.40 13.87 -6.80
C ASN A 9 13.33 15.08 -5.85
N ASP A 10 14.43 15.37 -5.13
CA ASP A 10 14.52 16.52 -4.22
C ASP A 10 14.23 17.88 -4.92
N LYS A 11 14.16 17.91 -6.24
CA LYS A 11 13.80 19.08 -7.06
C LYS A 11 12.34 19.10 -7.51
N GLY A 12 11.54 18.08 -7.12
CA GLY A 12 10.13 18.00 -7.47
C GLY A 12 9.82 17.45 -8.87
N GLU A 13 10.82 16.91 -9.57
CA GLU A 13 10.68 16.33 -10.90
C GLU A 13 10.32 14.84 -10.81
N TYR A 14 9.45 14.36 -11.71
CA TYR A 14 9.13 12.93 -11.80
C TYR A 14 10.36 12.15 -12.29
N VAL A 15 10.69 11.08 -11.59
CA VAL A 15 11.84 10.22 -11.91
C VAL A 15 11.38 9.11 -12.85
N ASP A 16 11.98 9.01 -14.03
CA ASP A 16 11.73 7.90 -14.95
C ASP A 16 12.31 6.60 -14.36
N ILE A 17 11.57 5.50 -14.51
CA ILE A 17 12.02 4.17 -14.05
C ILE A 17 13.35 3.78 -14.72
N LEU A 18 13.56 4.19 -15.97
CA LEU A 18 14.81 3.95 -16.69
C LEU A 18 15.97 4.76 -16.09
N ASP A 19 15.75 6.01 -15.71
CA ASP A 19 16.75 6.83 -15.02
C ASP A 19 17.11 6.27 -13.64
N VAL A 20 16.18 5.62 -12.99
CA VAL A 20 16.42 4.92 -11.72
C VAL A 20 17.20 3.62 -11.92
N LEU A 21 16.89 2.86 -12.95
CA LEU A 21 17.57 1.60 -13.27
C LEU A 21 19.00 1.82 -13.78
N PHE A 22 19.26 2.92 -14.51
CA PHE A 22 20.54 3.19 -15.17
C PHE A 22 21.21 4.49 -14.71
N GLY A 23 20.53 5.32 -13.91
CA GLY A 23 21.01 6.59 -13.39
C GLY A 23 21.87 6.49 -12.13
N LYS A 24 22.43 7.62 -11.69
CA LYS A 24 23.30 7.77 -10.52
C LYS A 24 22.58 7.74 -9.17
N ASN A 25 21.25 7.57 -9.15
CA ASN A 25 20.46 7.61 -7.92
C ASN A 25 20.47 6.25 -7.23
N ASP A 26 20.33 6.26 -5.89
CA ASP A 26 20.36 5.07 -5.03
C ASP A 26 19.29 4.03 -5.39
N LEU A 27 19.57 3.24 -6.41
CA LEU A 27 18.75 2.11 -6.85
C LEU A 27 18.46 1.12 -5.69
N GLU A 28 19.36 1.15 -4.70
CA GLU A 28 19.37 0.18 -3.59
C GLU A 28 18.05 0.13 -2.83
N ASN A 29 17.35 1.25 -2.73
CA ASN A 29 16.12 1.34 -1.92
C ASN A 29 14.85 1.54 -2.75
N TYR A 30 14.98 1.92 -4.03
CA TYR A 30 13.86 2.39 -4.84
C TYR A 30 12.82 1.29 -5.11
N ILE A 31 13.25 0.13 -5.57
CA ILE A 31 12.34 -1.00 -5.90
C ILE A 31 11.58 -1.48 -4.66
N TYR A 32 12.28 -1.63 -3.54
CA TYR A 32 11.65 -1.99 -2.29
C TYR A 32 10.63 -0.93 -1.86
N THR A 33 11.00 0.34 -1.96
CA THR A 33 10.17 1.48 -1.55
C THR A 33 8.90 1.59 -2.40
N ILE A 34 9.01 1.38 -3.72
CA ILE A 34 7.82 1.34 -4.61
C ILE A 34 6.90 0.18 -4.23
N ALA A 35 7.43 -1.01 -4.07
CA ALA A 35 6.64 -2.18 -3.71
C ALA A 35 5.96 -1.99 -2.34
N GLU A 36 6.66 -1.41 -1.37
CA GLU A 36 6.12 -1.10 -0.04
C GLU A 36 5.04 -0.01 -0.10
N ALA A 37 5.27 1.06 -0.88
CA ALA A 37 4.28 2.10 -1.09
C ALA A 37 3.01 1.56 -1.75
N HIS A 38 3.16 0.69 -2.75
CA HIS A 38 2.02 0.03 -3.39
C HIS A 38 1.23 -0.85 -2.41
N ALA A 39 1.91 -1.62 -1.56
CA ALA A 39 1.26 -2.41 -0.52
C ALA A 39 0.45 -1.54 0.46
N ILE A 40 1.04 -0.43 0.91
CA ILE A 40 0.41 0.52 1.82
C ILE A 40 -0.80 1.18 1.15
N ASP A 41 -0.66 1.59 -0.11
CA ASP A 41 -1.74 2.21 -0.89
C ASP A 41 -2.93 1.25 -1.07
N LEU A 42 -2.68 -0.02 -1.41
CA LEU A 42 -3.73 -1.03 -1.53
C LEU A 42 -4.54 -1.18 -0.22
N ILE A 43 -3.87 -1.27 0.92
CA ILE A 43 -4.54 -1.40 2.22
C ILE A 43 -5.26 -0.10 2.56
N ALA A 44 -4.59 1.05 2.46
CA ALA A 44 -5.14 2.34 2.85
C ALA A 44 -6.33 2.75 1.98
N SER A 45 -6.24 2.58 0.66
CA SER A 45 -7.33 2.89 -0.27
C SER A 45 -8.54 1.97 -0.07
N THR A 46 -8.32 0.71 0.31
CA THR A 46 -9.39 -0.23 0.62
C THR A 46 -10.14 0.18 1.87
N ILE A 47 -9.43 0.52 2.94
CA ILE A 47 -10.03 0.97 4.20
C ILE A 47 -10.74 2.33 4.01
N ALA A 48 -10.11 3.26 3.31
CA ALA A 48 -10.65 4.60 3.10
C ALA A 48 -11.96 4.64 2.29
N LYS A 49 -12.21 3.63 1.46
CA LYS A 49 -13.47 3.51 0.68
C LYS A 49 -14.61 2.89 1.48
N THR A 50 -14.33 2.35 2.66
CA THR A 50 -15.29 1.59 3.46
C THR A 50 -16.10 2.54 4.34
N GLU A 51 -17.43 2.39 4.31
CA GLU A 51 -18.33 3.16 5.15
C GLU A 51 -18.22 2.75 6.61
N ILE A 52 -18.21 3.73 7.51
CA ILE A 52 -18.27 3.51 8.95
C ILE A 52 -19.72 3.67 9.40
N GLN A 53 -20.36 2.56 9.71
CA GLN A 53 -21.71 2.54 10.26
C GLN A 53 -21.68 2.91 11.74
N THR A 54 -22.66 3.71 12.16
CA THR A 54 -22.89 4.06 13.57
C THR A 54 -24.20 3.45 14.02
N PHE A 55 -24.19 2.86 15.22
CA PHE A 55 -25.34 2.17 15.80
C PHE A 55 -25.72 2.81 17.11
N GLU A 56 -27.02 2.93 17.33
CA GLU A 56 -27.60 3.48 18.56
C GLU A 56 -28.75 2.59 19.07
N MET A 57 -28.95 2.63 20.39
CA MET A 57 -30.07 1.92 21.01
C MET A 57 -31.34 2.73 20.87
N GLN A 58 -32.28 2.26 20.04
CA GLN A 58 -33.61 2.86 19.89
C GLN A 58 -34.70 1.84 20.30
N LYS A 59 -35.58 2.22 21.23
CA LYS A 59 -36.71 1.38 21.69
C LYS A 59 -36.37 -0.10 21.97
N ASN A 60 -35.24 -0.36 22.66
CA ASN A 60 -34.69 -1.68 22.95
C ASN A 60 -34.19 -2.49 21.73
N LYS A 61 -33.95 -1.83 20.60
CA LYS A 61 -33.29 -2.44 19.44
C LYS A 61 -32.06 -1.60 19.07
N ILE A 62 -31.04 -2.28 18.61
CA ILE A 62 -29.85 -1.61 18.06
C ILE A 62 -30.16 -1.31 16.57
N GLU A 63 -30.20 -0.05 16.23
CA GLU A 63 -30.48 0.41 14.88
C GLU A 63 -29.34 1.28 14.35
N GLU A 64 -29.15 1.25 13.04
CA GLU A 64 -28.17 2.11 12.37
C GLU A 64 -28.66 3.57 12.43
N SER A 65 -27.79 4.46 12.92
CA SER A 65 -28.07 5.88 13.07
C SER A 65 -27.14 6.70 12.18
N ARG A 66 -27.64 7.75 11.55
CA ARG A 66 -26.85 8.71 10.78
C ARG A 66 -26.81 10.07 11.45
N GLY A 67 -26.32 10.08 12.69
CA GLY A 67 -26.15 11.30 13.49
C GLY A 67 -24.84 12.05 13.21
N ASN A 68 -24.47 12.93 14.13
CA ASN A 68 -23.25 13.74 14.03
C ASN A 68 -21.98 12.89 13.92
N LEU A 69 -21.91 11.79 14.67
CA LEU A 69 -20.75 10.89 14.63
C LEU A 69 -20.58 10.25 13.25
N TYR A 70 -21.67 9.83 12.60
CA TYR A 70 -21.64 9.34 11.24
C TYR A 70 -21.10 10.41 10.28
N TRP A 71 -21.57 11.65 10.40
CA TRP A 71 -21.12 12.76 9.57
C TRP A 71 -19.62 13.01 9.74
N THR A 72 -19.16 13.10 10.99
CA THR A 72 -17.74 13.33 11.30
C THR A 72 -16.84 12.21 10.76
N LEU A 73 -17.24 10.94 10.86
CA LEU A 73 -16.41 9.84 10.44
C LEU A 73 -16.38 9.60 8.92
N ASN A 74 -17.50 9.84 8.23
CA ASN A 74 -17.62 9.51 6.81
C ASN A 74 -17.54 10.71 5.87
N ILE A 75 -18.04 11.87 6.28
CA ILE A 75 -18.22 13.01 5.37
C ILE A 75 -17.21 14.11 5.65
N GLN A 76 -17.20 14.65 6.84
CA GLN A 76 -16.38 15.82 7.19
C GLN A 76 -15.75 15.68 8.57
N PRO A 77 -14.61 14.99 8.67
CA PRO A 77 -13.89 14.87 9.95
C PRO A 77 -13.31 16.20 10.46
N ASN A 78 -13.00 17.12 9.55
CA ASN A 78 -12.54 18.47 9.89
C ASN A 78 -12.82 19.45 8.74
N PHE A 79 -12.46 20.72 8.91
CA PHE A 79 -12.73 21.78 7.91
C PHE A 79 -12.01 21.60 6.58
N ASN A 80 -10.89 20.86 6.55
CA ASN A 80 -9.96 20.80 5.42
C ASN A 80 -9.96 19.44 4.70
N GLU A 81 -10.55 18.39 5.30
CA GLU A 81 -10.47 17.03 4.79
C GLU A 81 -11.86 16.39 4.76
N ASN A 82 -12.12 15.57 3.75
CA ASN A 82 -13.27 14.68 3.71
C ASN A 82 -12.94 13.34 4.40
N GLY A 83 -13.98 12.54 4.71
CA GLY A 83 -13.83 11.26 5.41
C GLY A 83 -12.86 10.30 4.74
N THR A 84 -12.93 10.17 3.41
CA THR A 84 -12.04 9.28 2.64
C THR A 84 -10.58 9.72 2.76
N SER A 85 -10.28 11.00 2.59
CA SER A 85 -8.91 11.53 2.69
C SER A 85 -8.36 11.40 4.10
N PHE A 86 -9.18 11.66 5.11
CA PHE A 86 -8.82 11.50 6.52
C PHE A 86 -8.46 10.05 6.84
N LEU A 87 -9.33 9.08 6.48
CA LEU A 87 -9.07 7.67 6.72
C LEU A 87 -7.84 7.17 5.97
N TYR A 88 -7.68 7.58 4.71
CA TYR A 88 -6.49 7.25 3.94
C TYR A 88 -5.21 7.76 4.61
N LYS A 89 -5.19 9.04 5.03
CA LYS A 89 -4.06 9.64 5.76
C LYS A 89 -3.78 8.91 7.08
N LEU A 90 -4.82 8.60 7.85
CA LEU A 90 -4.73 7.87 9.11
C LEU A 90 -4.08 6.49 8.90
N VAL A 91 -4.58 5.71 7.94
CA VAL A 91 -4.08 4.36 7.67
C VAL A 91 -2.66 4.40 7.11
N CYS A 92 -2.35 5.29 6.16
CA CYS A 92 -0.99 5.47 5.68
C CYS A 92 -0.02 5.77 6.82
N LYS A 93 -0.40 6.68 7.73
CA LYS A 93 0.42 7.04 8.90
C LYS A 93 0.65 5.84 9.82
N LEU A 94 -0.42 5.10 10.10
CA LEU A 94 -0.36 3.90 10.93
C LEU A 94 0.55 2.81 10.34
N LEU A 95 0.49 2.59 9.03
CA LEU A 95 1.28 1.57 8.36
C LEU A 95 2.76 1.97 8.23
N VAL A 96 3.04 3.23 7.95
CA VAL A 96 4.42 3.74 7.78
C VAL A 96 5.14 3.85 9.12
N ASP A 97 4.52 4.49 10.10
CA ASP A 97 5.16 4.79 11.39
C ASP A 97 4.86 3.74 12.47
N SER A 98 4.02 2.74 12.16
CA SER A 98 3.49 1.75 13.11
C SER A 98 2.69 2.37 14.26
N SER A 99 2.41 3.65 14.19
CA SER A 99 1.56 4.39 15.14
C SER A 99 0.95 5.61 14.46
N ALA A 100 -0.25 5.96 14.89
CA ALA A 100 -0.93 7.16 14.45
C ALA A 100 -1.64 7.82 15.64
N LEU A 101 -1.71 9.14 15.63
CA LEU A 101 -2.41 9.92 16.63
C LEU A 101 -3.45 10.80 15.94
N VAL A 102 -4.68 10.73 16.43
CA VAL A 102 -5.76 11.60 16.02
C VAL A 102 -6.11 12.53 17.18
N LEU A 103 -6.11 13.82 16.92
CA LEU A 103 -6.56 14.83 17.87
C LEU A 103 -8.08 14.99 17.76
N ILE A 104 -8.74 15.03 18.90
CA ILE A 104 -10.16 15.33 19.01
C ILE A 104 -10.27 16.79 19.42
N ASN A 105 -10.96 17.60 18.63
CA ASN A 105 -11.18 19.02 18.88
C ASN A 105 -12.68 19.35 18.80
N GLY A 106 -13.10 20.38 19.52
CA GLY A 106 -14.51 20.77 19.62
C GLY A 106 -15.18 20.27 20.91
N SER A 107 -16.26 20.94 21.30
CA SER A 107 -16.98 20.67 22.57
C SER A 107 -17.69 19.31 22.54
N ASN A 108 -17.99 18.75 21.37
CA ASN A 108 -18.75 17.52 21.19
C ASN A 108 -17.97 16.49 20.32
N ASN A 109 -16.63 16.50 20.35
CA ASN A 109 -15.79 15.65 19.51
C ASN A 109 -16.04 15.84 18.00
N GLU A 110 -16.34 17.06 17.58
CA GLU A 110 -16.84 17.38 16.25
C GLU A 110 -15.77 17.30 15.18
N TYR A 111 -14.48 17.49 15.55
CA TYR A 111 -13.39 17.59 14.59
C TYR A 111 -12.24 16.65 14.92
N LEU A 112 -11.80 15.91 13.92
CA LEU A 112 -10.71 14.93 14.01
C LEU A 112 -9.56 15.35 13.11
N TYR A 113 -8.34 15.38 13.64
CA TYR A 113 -7.13 15.74 12.89
C TYR A 113 -6.06 14.68 13.08
N VAL A 114 -5.54 14.14 11.99
CA VAL A 114 -4.39 13.21 12.03
C VAL A 114 -3.11 14.00 12.24
N ALA A 115 -2.36 13.68 13.30
CA ALA A 115 -1.07 14.28 13.57
C ALA A 115 0.00 13.73 12.62
N ASP A 116 0.82 14.62 12.04
CA ASP A 116 1.95 14.24 11.19
C ASP A 116 3.15 13.80 12.01
N ARG A 117 3.34 14.42 13.19
CA ARG A 117 4.41 14.09 14.14
C ARG A 117 3.93 14.33 15.57
N PHE A 118 4.39 13.51 16.48
CA PHE A 118 4.13 13.64 17.90
C PHE A 118 5.20 12.91 18.72
N ASN A 119 5.41 13.31 19.97
CA ASN A 119 6.21 12.62 20.96
C ASN A 119 5.31 12.00 22.02
N ILE A 120 5.68 10.80 22.50
CA ILE A 120 4.94 10.06 23.53
C ILE A 120 5.77 10.02 24.80
N SER A 121 5.19 10.44 25.91
CA SER A 121 5.68 10.13 27.24
C SER A 121 4.87 8.96 27.80
N ASP A 122 5.44 7.76 27.67
CA ASP A 122 4.83 6.51 28.13
C ASP A 122 5.48 6.11 29.47
N LYS A 123 4.65 6.02 30.52
CA LYS A 123 5.07 5.53 31.84
C LYS A 123 4.16 4.36 32.21
N VAL A 124 4.79 3.27 32.62
CA VAL A 124 4.06 2.07 33.06
C VAL A 124 3.02 2.45 34.11
N LEU A 125 1.77 2.01 33.92
CA LEU A 125 0.61 2.25 34.79
C LEU A 125 0.15 3.73 34.88
N LYS A 126 0.59 4.58 33.96
CA LYS A 126 0.10 5.96 33.86
C LYS A 126 -0.46 6.20 32.45
N GLU A 127 -1.35 7.17 32.38
CA GLU A 127 -1.89 7.68 31.14
C GLU A 127 -0.77 8.22 30.24
N LYS A 128 -0.89 7.93 28.93
CA LYS A 128 0.04 8.46 27.92
C LYS A 128 -0.17 9.95 27.74
N VAL A 129 0.93 10.67 27.65
CA VAL A 129 0.91 12.10 27.38
C VAL A 129 1.61 12.33 26.03
N PHE A 130 0.94 13.10 25.16
CA PHE A 130 1.42 13.44 23.83
C PHE A 130 1.86 14.90 23.81
N THR A 131 3.06 15.14 23.27
CA THR A 131 3.68 16.47 23.16
C THR A 131 4.24 16.68 21.77
N ASP A 132 4.63 17.91 21.44
CA ASP A 132 5.26 18.28 20.17
C ASP A 132 4.47 17.80 18.95
N ILE A 133 3.15 17.94 19.05
CA ILE A 133 2.24 17.48 18.02
C ILE A 133 2.24 18.48 16.87
N MET A 134 2.51 18.01 15.67
CA MET A 134 2.48 18.79 14.44
C MET A 134 1.36 18.30 13.54
N ILE A 135 0.61 19.23 13.00
CA ILE A 135 -0.41 19.00 11.98
C ILE A 135 -0.05 19.88 10.79
N SER A 136 0.05 19.31 9.62
CA SER A 136 0.36 20.04 8.38
C SER A 136 -0.87 20.13 7.49
N ASP A 137 -1.02 21.28 6.82
CA ASP A 137 -1.99 21.45 5.75
C ASP A 137 -1.49 20.83 4.41
N ALA A 138 -2.32 20.93 3.37
CA ALA A 138 -1.99 20.42 2.04
C ALA A 138 -0.79 21.15 1.39
N GLU A 139 -0.51 22.39 1.82
CA GLU A 139 0.58 23.24 1.30
C GLU A 139 1.90 23.00 2.04
N GLY A 140 1.88 22.20 3.12
CA GLY A 140 3.06 21.87 3.93
C GLY A 140 3.32 22.86 5.07
N ASN A 141 2.41 23.82 5.30
CA ASN A 141 2.48 24.67 6.49
C ASN A 141 2.10 23.80 7.71
N SER A 142 2.92 23.83 8.73
CA SER A 142 2.69 23.03 9.92
C SER A 142 2.36 23.91 11.13
N ILE A 143 1.34 23.50 11.88
CA ILE A 143 0.98 24.09 13.16
C ILE A 143 1.45 23.14 14.25
N SER A 144 2.22 23.68 15.21
CA SER A 144 2.63 22.94 16.39
C SER A 144 1.64 23.20 17.51
N ALA A 145 1.07 22.13 18.06
CA ALA A 145 0.24 22.23 19.24
C ALA A 145 1.11 22.34 20.50
N THR A 146 1.09 23.50 21.13
CA THR A 146 1.87 23.80 22.35
C THR A 146 1.27 23.16 23.62
N LYS A 147 0.01 22.72 23.54
CA LYS A 147 -0.71 22.09 24.66
C LYS A 147 -0.33 20.61 24.77
N LYS A 148 -0.25 20.10 25.97
CA LYS A 148 -0.16 18.67 26.25
C LYS A 148 -1.52 18.02 26.02
N TYR A 149 -1.51 16.90 25.33
CA TYR A 149 -2.70 16.11 25.06
C TYR A 149 -2.61 14.76 25.80
N THR A 150 -3.76 14.26 26.22
CA THR A 150 -3.89 13.00 26.93
C THR A 150 -4.85 12.07 26.18
N THR A 151 -5.08 10.88 26.69
CA THR A 151 -6.00 9.90 26.08
C THR A 151 -7.45 10.39 26.02
N ASP A 152 -7.83 11.39 26.85
CA ASP A 152 -9.19 11.93 26.85
C ASP A 152 -9.53 12.75 25.60
N ASN A 153 -8.53 13.34 24.97
CA ASN A 153 -8.71 14.22 23.80
C ASN A 153 -7.89 13.80 22.59
N THR A 154 -7.48 12.53 22.58
CA THR A 154 -6.78 11.92 21.45
C THR A 154 -7.19 10.47 21.25
N ILE A 155 -7.01 9.98 20.02
CA ILE A 155 -7.09 8.56 19.70
C ILE A 155 -5.72 8.12 19.27
N TYR A 156 -5.13 7.18 19.99
CA TYR A 156 -3.81 6.67 19.70
C TYR A 156 -3.90 5.23 19.20
N PHE A 157 -3.41 5.02 17.98
CA PHE A 157 -3.30 3.72 17.34
C PHE A 157 -1.85 3.26 17.35
N CYS A 158 -1.61 1.99 17.67
CA CYS A 158 -0.27 1.41 17.68
C CYS A 158 -0.29 -0.03 17.20
N LEU A 159 0.54 -0.29 16.19
CA LEU A 159 0.82 -1.64 15.71
C LEU A 159 2.01 -2.20 16.50
N ASN A 160 1.81 -3.21 17.31
CA ASN A 160 2.89 -3.90 18.02
C ASN A 160 3.66 -4.86 17.10
N ASN A 161 4.19 -4.33 15.99
CA ASN A 161 4.82 -5.10 14.92
C ASN A 161 6.35 -4.92 14.83
N ASN A 162 7.02 -4.62 15.94
CA ASN A 162 8.46 -4.32 15.98
C ASN A 162 9.32 -5.38 15.27
N LEU A 163 8.98 -6.66 15.40
CA LEU A 163 9.71 -7.74 14.72
C LEU A 163 9.58 -7.65 13.19
N LEU A 164 8.36 -7.43 12.68
CA LEU A 164 8.11 -7.29 11.24
C LEU A 164 8.78 -6.03 10.67
N ARG A 165 8.76 -4.94 11.42
CA ARG A 165 9.43 -3.70 11.05
C ARG A 165 10.93 -3.89 10.96
N THR A 166 11.57 -4.44 11.98
CA THR A 166 13.02 -4.73 11.99
C THR A 166 13.41 -5.70 10.88
N ALA A 167 12.63 -6.75 10.65
CA ALA A 167 12.84 -7.68 9.54
C ALA A 167 12.72 -6.98 8.18
N GLY A 168 11.74 -6.10 8.01
CA GLY A 168 11.55 -5.31 6.80
C GLY A 168 12.72 -4.36 6.52
N GLU A 169 13.21 -3.65 7.53
CA GLU A 169 14.37 -2.76 7.40
C GLU A 169 15.66 -3.55 7.03
N ASN A 170 15.87 -4.71 7.65
CA ASN A 170 16.98 -5.59 7.32
C ASN A 170 16.86 -6.14 5.88
N PHE A 171 15.66 -6.53 5.47
CA PHE A 171 15.40 -6.98 4.11
C PHE A 171 15.66 -5.85 3.09
N LYS A 172 15.15 -4.64 3.33
CA LYS A 172 15.41 -3.44 2.52
C LYS A 172 16.91 -3.22 2.31
N ARG A 173 17.68 -3.23 3.39
CA ARG A 173 19.15 -3.04 3.35
C ARG A 173 19.88 -4.13 2.56
N ASN A 174 19.47 -5.39 2.73
CA ASN A 174 20.08 -6.51 2.02
C ASN A 174 19.70 -6.54 0.54
N THR A 175 18.45 -6.18 0.23
CA THR A 175 17.94 -6.07 -1.14
C THR A 175 18.73 -5.03 -1.94
N GLY A 176 19.03 -3.88 -1.36
CA GLY A 176 19.87 -2.87 -1.99
C GLY A 176 21.25 -3.41 -2.39
N LYS A 177 21.91 -4.14 -1.49
CA LYS A 177 23.20 -4.77 -1.79
C LYS A 177 23.13 -5.79 -2.93
N ILE A 178 22.06 -6.59 -2.96
CA ILE A 178 21.86 -7.61 -4.03
C ILE A 178 21.62 -6.90 -5.37
N LEU A 179 20.81 -5.86 -5.40
CA LEU A 179 20.53 -5.09 -6.61
C LEU A 179 21.79 -4.43 -7.15
N LYS A 180 22.59 -3.80 -6.30
CA LYS A 180 23.87 -3.20 -6.70
C LYS A 180 24.86 -4.23 -7.24
N ALA A 181 24.94 -5.40 -6.60
CA ALA A 181 25.77 -6.50 -7.08
C ALA A 181 25.27 -7.05 -8.42
N ALA A 182 23.95 -7.17 -8.59
CA ALA A 182 23.33 -7.63 -9.86
C ALA A 182 23.55 -6.61 -10.98
N GLN A 183 23.37 -5.31 -10.72
CA GLN A 183 23.66 -4.22 -11.65
C GLN A 183 25.13 -4.24 -12.07
N GLY A 184 26.06 -4.29 -11.10
CA GLY A 184 27.48 -4.37 -11.39
C GLY A 184 27.86 -5.62 -12.21
N SER A 185 27.19 -6.76 -11.96
CA SER A 185 27.38 -8.00 -12.71
C SER A 185 26.82 -7.89 -14.13
N PHE A 186 25.65 -7.25 -14.30
CA PHE A 186 25.02 -7.01 -15.60
C PHE A 186 25.88 -6.08 -16.45
N ILE A 187 26.32 -4.95 -15.90
CA ILE A 187 27.22 -4.00 -16.58
C ILE A 187 28.51 -4.73 -17.00
N LYS A 188 29.14 -5.48 -16.09
CA LYS A 188 30.36 -6.24 -16.39
C LYS A 188 30.17 -7.34 -17.43
N ALA A 189 28.98 -7.95 -17.51
CA ALA A 189 28.68 -9.00 -18.48
C ALA A 189 28.41 -8.41 -19.87
N ASN A 190 27.73 -7.25 -19.94
CA ASN A 190 27.35 -6.59 -21.18
C ASN A 190 28.37 -5.56 -21.67
N THR A 191 29.30 -5.14 -20.79
CA THR A 191 30.44 -4.32 -21.22
C THR A 191 31.47 -5.22 -21.89
N GLY A 192 31.76 -4.95 -23.16
CA GLY A 192 32.74 -5.70 -23.93
C GLY A 192 34.09 -5.74 -23.23
N LYS A 193 34.61 -6.93 -22.95
CA LYS A 193 35.99 -7.13 -22.51
C LYS A 193 36.85 -7.42 -23.72
N TRP A 194 37.74 -6.51 -24.00
CA TRP A 194 38.60 -6.63 -25.17
C TRP A 194 40.03 -6.90 -24.71
N LYS A 195 40.66 -7.85 -25.36
CA LYS A 195 42.08 -8.13 -25.19
C LYS A 195 42.83 -7.56 -26.39
N LEU A 196 43.67 -6.59 -26.08
CA LEU A 196 44.62 -6.07 -27.05
C LEU A 196 45.92 -6.89 -26.95
N LYS A 197 46.23 -7.63 -28.00
CA LYS A 197 47.48 -8.41 -28.08
C LYS A 197 48.47 -7.72 -29.00
N LYS A 198 49.68 -7.47 -28.49
CA LYS A 198 50.78 -7.00 -29.30
C LYS A 198 51.62 -8.22 -29.74
N PRO A 199 51.82 -8.47 -31.04
CA PRO A 199 52.73 -9.47 -31.50
C PRO A 199 54.18 -9.15 -31.10
N GLY A 200 54.96 -10.17 -30.86
CA GLY A 200 56.34 -10.02 -30.38
C GLY A 200 57.26 -9.26 -31.34
N GLY A 201 57.93 -8.23 -30.81
CA GLY A 201 58.79 -7.30 -31.51
C GLY A 201 58.57 -5.91 -30.89
N GLN A 202 59.57 -5.07 -30.79
CA GLN A 202 59.40 -3.70 -30.30
C GLN A 202 59.12 -2.69 -31.46
N PRO A 203 57.91 -2.53 -31.96
CA PRO A 203 57.63 -1.39 -32.76
C PRO A 203 57.24 -0.23 -31.87
N MET A 204 57.86 0.91 -32.04
CA MET A 204 57.37 2.17 -31.51
C MET A 204 56.00 2.45 -32.07
N LEU A 205 55.00 2.65 -31.22
CA LEU A 205 53.70 3.14 -31.62
C LEU A 205 53.88 4.59 -32.02
N MET A 206 53.65 4.90 -33.32
CA MET A 206 53.68 6.27 -33.83
C MET A 206 52.25 6.72 -34.13
N ASP A 207 51.88 7.91 -33.74
CA ASP A 207 50.66 8.58 -34.22
C ASP A 207 50.75 8.86 -35.70
N ALA A 208 49.87 8.30 -36.52
CA ALA A 208 49.85 8.46 -37.96
C ALA A 208 49.63 9.93 -38.38
N ALA A 209 49.04 10.75 -37.54
CA ALA A 209 48.75 12.18 -37.83
C ALA A 209 49.90 13.10 -37.42
N THR A 210 50.60 12.81 -36.31
CA THR A 210 51.60 13.72 -35.72
C THR A 210 53.03 13.19 -35.81
N GLY A 211 53.22 11.93 -36.16
CA GLY A 211 54.54 11.26 -36.18
C GLY A 211 55.23 11.12 -34.82
N GLN A 212 54.47 11.39 -33.73
CA GLN A 212 54.99 11.29 -32.37
C GLN A 212 54.81 9.86 -31.82
N GLN A 213 55.72 9.51 -30.92
CA GLN A 213 55.67 8.22 -30.20
C GLN A 213 54.50 8.23 -29.22
N LEU A 214 53.53 7.32 -29.40
CA LEU A 214 52.43 7.14 -28.49
C LEU A 214 52.80 6.18 -27.36
N ASP A 215 52.49 6.55 -26.13
CA ASP A 215 52.55 5.64 -25.01
C ASP A 215 51.38 4.61 -25.09
N LEU A 216 51.61 3.42 -24.57
CA LEU A 216 50.64 2.32 -24.49
C LEU A 216 49.35 2.78 -23.77
N LYS A 217 49.48 3.74 -22.86
CA LYS A 217 48.38 4.33 -22.09
C LYS A 217 47.48 5.22 -22.97
N ASP A 218 48.07 6.06 -23.78
CA ASP A 218 47.33 6.96 -24.69
C ASP A 218 46.60 6.14 -25.78
N TYR A 219 47.23 5.07 -26.27
CA TYR A 219 46.64 4.17 -27.24
C TYR A 219 45.46 3.40 -26.64
N LYS A 220 45.56 2.93 -25.37
CA LYS A 220 44.48 2.31 -24.63
C LYS A 220 43.31 3.28 -24.46
N GLU A 221 43.54 4.55 -24.09
CA GLU A 221 42.50 5.54 -23.93
C GLU A 221 41.76 5.80 -25.25
N ARG A 222 42.47 5.96 -26.38
CA ARG A 222 41.85 6.13 -27.70
C ARG A 222 40.97 4.95 -28.13
N ILE A 223 41.42 3.72 -27.90
CA ILE A 223 40.62 2.53 -28.18
C ILE A 223 39.40 2.47 -27.27
N THR A 224 39.57 2.78 -25.97
CA THR A 224 38.48 2.80 -25.01
C THR A 224 37.42 3.84 -25.39
N ASP A 225 37.83 5.03 -25.72
CA ASP A 225 36.95 6.12 -26.16
C ASP A 225 36.22 5.78 -27.48
N GLY A 226 36.88 5.08 -28.39
CA GLY A 226 36.27 4.62 -29.63
C GLY A 226 35.29 3.45 -29.46
N LEU A 227 35.51 2.57 -28.46
CA LEU A 227 34.63 1.42 -28.18
C LEU A 227 33.38 1.79 -27.39
N PHE A 228 33.43 2.88 -26.62
CA PHE A 228 32.37 3.25 -25.70
C PHE A 228 31.67 4.60 -26.04
N LYS A 229 31.93 5.16 -27.24
CA LYS A 229 31.12 6.25 -27.77
C LYS A 229 29.76 5.74 -28.22
N GLU A 230 28.72 6.53 -27.96
CA GLU A 230 27.32 6.21 -28.29
C GLU A 230 27.03 6.15 -29.79
N ASP A 231 27.91 6.74 -30.63
CA ASP A 231 27.80 6.68 -32.08
C ASP A 231 28.74 5.60 -32.67
N ASP A 232 28.38 5.05 -33.81
CA ASP A 232 29.17 4.05 -34.58
C ASP A 232 30.64 4.49 -34.73
N ALA A 233 31.49 4.03 -33.85
CA ALA A 233 32.88 4.39 -33.85
C ALA A 233 33.69 3.35 -34.66
N VAL A 234 34.30 3.80 -35.73
CA VAL A 234 35.26 2.99 -36.50
C VAL A 234 36.62 3.10 -35.83
N ILE A 235 37.11 1.99 -35.27
CA ILE A 235 38.44 1.92 -34.67
C ILE A 235 39.42 1.44 -35.73
N LEU A 236 40.33 2.31 -36.12
CA LEU A 236 41.47 1.96 -36.98
C LEU A 236 42.53 1.23 -36.13
N LEU A 237 42.57 -0.09 -36.25
CA LEU A 237 43.64 -0.89 -35.69
C LEU A 237 44.83 -0.89 -36.66
N SER A 238 46.03 -0.65 -36.15
CA SER A 238 47.25 -0.93 -36.90
C SER A 238 47.39 -2.44 -37.13
N GLU A 239 47.91 -2.88 -38.25
CA GLU A 239 48.14 -4.31 -38.58
C GLU A 239 48.92 -5.07 -37.48
N MET A 240 49.51 -4.37 -36.56
CA MET A 240 50.30 -4.93 -35.45
C MET A 240 49.48 -5.28 -34.21
N PHE A 241 48.18 -5.00 -34.16
CA PHE A 241 47.35 -5.26 -32.99
C PHE A 241 46.16 -6.14 -33.32
N ASP A 242 45.99 -7.18 -32.54
CA ASP A 242 44.82 -8.06 -32.60
C ASP A 242 43.91 -7.72 -31.42
N LEU A 243 42.68 -7.32 -31.74
CA LEU A 243 41.65 -6.98 -30.76
C LEU A 243 40.67 -8.14 -30.68
N THR A 244 40.77 -8.91 -29.62
CA THR A 244 39.88 -10.07 -29.44
C THR A 244 38.85 -9.74 -28.37
N ASN A 245 37.58 -9.94 -28.69
CA ASN A 245 36.53 -9.86 -27.68
C ASN A 245 36.60 -11.11 -26.78
N LEU A 246 36.79 -10.87 -25.48
CA LEU A 246 36.86 -11.94 -24.47
C LEU A 246 35.51 -12.34 -23.92
N ASN A 247 34.44 -11.64 -24.25
CA ASN A 247 33.07 -12.03 -23.90
C ASN A 247 32.53 -13.13 -24.83
N GLN A 248 33.20 -14.27 -24.86
CA GLN A 248 32.58 -15.47 -25.43
C GLN A 248 31.66 -16.05 -24.35
N ASN A 249 30.32 -15.90 -24.60
CA ASN A 249 29.25 -16.57 -23.88
C ASN A 249 28.90 -16.04 -22.49
N LYS A 250 27.92 -15.29 -22.46
CA LYS A 250 26.70 -15.17 -21.61
C LYS A 250 26.26 -13.73 -21.57
N GLU A 251 25.49 -13.34 -22.55
CA GLU A 251 24.57 -12.22 -22.37
C GLU A 251 23.73 -12.53 -21.13
N LYS A 252 23.94 -11.80 -20.05
CA LYS A 252 22.99 -11.82 -18.93
C LYS A 252 21.76 -11.10 -19.41
N ASN A 253 20.71 -11.85 -19.61
CA ASN A 253 19.43 -11.34 -20.06
C ASN A 253 18.83 -10.40 -19.01
N LEU A 254 18.12 -9.40 -19.49
CA LEU A 254 17.28 -8.49 -18.68
C LEU A 254 16.34 -9.26 -17.74
N THR A 255 15.97 -10.48 -18.13
CA THR A 255 15.14 -11.44 -17.39
C THR A 255 15.68 -11.75 -15.98
N ASP A 256 16.99 -11.73 -15.76
CA ASP A 256 17.55 -11.93 -14.42
C ASP A 256 17.19 -10.75 -13.48
N PHE A 257 17.18 -9.53 -14.02
CA PHE A 257 16.74 -8.34 -13.29
C PHE A 257 15.24 -8.35 -12.99
N GLU A 258 14.43 -8.69 -13.98
CA GLU A 258 12.98 -8.85 -13.83
C GLU A 258 12.64 -9.88 -12.76
N ASN A 259 13.35 -11.00 -12.73
CA ASN A 259 13.17 -12.03 -11.70
C ASN A 259 13.54 -11.54 -10.29
N ILE A 260 14.60 -10.73 -10.15
CA ILE A 260 14.98 -10.14 -8.86
C ILE A 260 13.88 -9.15 -8.42
N PHE A 261 13.44 -8.27 -9.33
CA PHE A 261 12.36 -7.32 -9.07
C PHE A 261 11.07 -8.02 -8.60
N LEU A 262 10.66 -9.04 -9.35
CA LEU A 262 9.48 -9.83 -9.02
C LEU A 262 9.61 -10.51 -7.65
N ARG A 263 10.77 -11.03 -7.33
CA ARG A 263 11.03 -11.69 -6.04
C ARG A 263 10.98 -10.71 -4.86
N ILE A 264 11.51 -9.51 -5.03
CA ILE A 264 11.43 -8.43 -4.03
C ILE A 264 9.97 -8.05 -3.80
N SER A 265 9.23 -7.79 -4.87
CA SER A 265 7.81 -7.43 -4.81
C SER A 265 6.96 -8.51 -4.14
N LYS A 266 7.20 -9.78 -4.47
CA LYS A 266 6.54 -10.91 -3.80
C LYS A 266 6.85 -10.98 -2.30
N THR A 267 8.10 -10.71 -1.91
CA THR A 267 8.47 -10.71 -0.48
C THR A 267 7.81 -9.55 0.27
N VAL A 268 7.69 -8.38 -0.38
CA VAL A 268 6.94 -7.24 0.21
C VAL A 268 5.45 -7.58 0.34
N ALA A 269 4.83 -8.15 -0.70
CA ALA A 269 3.44 -8.59 -0.63
C ALA A 269 3.21 -9.59 0.51
N GLN A 270 4.12 -10.56 0.70
CA GLN A 270 4.07 -11.51 1.83
C GLN A 270 4.20 -10.82 3.20
N LYS A 271 5.09 -9.82 3.32
CA LYS A 271 5.22 -9.02 4.56
C LYS A 271 3.89 -8.40 4.97
N TRP A 272 3.15 -7.88 4.01
CA TRP A 272 1.86 -7.22 4.20
C TRP A 272 0.67 -8.19 4.11
N LYS A 273 0.92 -9.50 3.93
CA LYS A 273 -0.09 -10.55 3.75
C LYS A 273 -1.05 -10.31 2.59
N ILE A 274 -0.60 -9.59 1.56
CA ILE A 274 -1.38 -9.30 0.37
C ILE A 274 -1.22 -10.48 -0.60
N PRO A 275 -2.31 -11.11 -1.08
CA PRO A 275 -2.25 -12.12 -2.13
C PRO A 275 -1.59 -11.59 -3.40
N PHE A 276 -0.83 -12.43 -4.10
CA PHE A 276 -0.05 -11.99 -5.26
C PHE A 276 -0.93 -11.53 -6.43
N ASP A 277 -2.07 -12.18 -6.64
CA ASP A 277 -3.07 -11.80 -7.63
C ASP A 277 -3.62 -10.39 -7.38
N VAL A 278 -3.88 -10.03 -6.12
CA VAL A 278 -4.29 -8.69 -5.73
C VAL A 278 -3.14 -7.69 -5.89
N PHE A 279 -1.92 -8.08 -5.47
CA PHE A 279 -0.76 -7.19 -5.50
C PHE A 279 -0.33 -6.84 -6.93
N PHE A 280 -0.36 -7.82 -7.85
CA PHE A 280 0.05 -7.61 -9.24
C PHE A 280 -1.11 -7.31 -10.19
N GLY A 281 -2.36 -7.38 -9.72
CA GLY A 281 -3.55 -7.16 -10.54
C GLY A 281 -3.85 -8.30 -11.52
N ASP A 282 -3.25 -9.47 -11.34
CA ASP A 282 -3.45 -10.66 -12.18
C ASP A 282 -4.52 -11.57 -11.57
N PHE A 283 -5.76 -11.20 -11.76
CA PHE A 283 -6.90 -11.89 -11.18
C PHE A 283 -7.31 -13.10 -12.03
N THR A 284 -6.85 -14.28 -11.66
CA THR A 284 -7.38 -15.55 -12.17
C THR A 284 -8.68 -15.95 -11.48
N ASP A 285 -8.82 -15.65 -10.18
CA ASP A 285 -10.03 -15.84 -9.39
C ASP A 285 -10.27 -14.61 -8.49
N LYS A 286 -11.08 -13.66 -9.00
CA LYS A 286 -11.32 -12.36 -8.35
C LYS A 286 -11.95 -12.48 -6.96
N SER A 287 -12.83 -13.44 -6.73
CA SER A 287 -13.59 -13.55 -5.49
C SER A 287 -12.74 -14.06 -4.34
N ASN A 288 -11.95 -15.10 -4.55
CA ASN A 288 -11.10 -15.68 -3.53
C ASN A 288 -9.89 -14.79 -3.20
N GLY A 289 -9.25 -14.20 -4.19
CA GLY A 289 -8.15 -13.24 -3.98
C GLY A 289 -8.55 -12.06 -3.12
N LEU A 290 -9.68 -11.43 -3.43
CA LEU A 290 -10.19 -10.30 -2.67
C LEU A 290 -10.60 -10.67 -1.24
N ASN A 291 -11.29 -11.80 -1.06
CA ASN A 291 -11.69 -12.27 0.27
C ASN A 291 -10.48 -12.59 1.15
N ASN A 292 -9.45 -13.22 0.61
CA ASN A 292 -8.20 -13.49 1.31
C ASN A 292 -7.46 -12.18 1.65
N PHE A 293 -7.45 -11.20 0.76
CA PHE A 293 -6.87 -9.89 1.02
C PHE A 293 -7.57 -9.19 2.19
N ILE A 294 -8.91 -9.17 2.19
CA ILE A 294 -9.69 -8.58 3.27
C ILE A 294 -9.38 -9.30 4.58
N THR A 295 -9.52 -10.62 4.62
CA THR A 295 -9.41 -11.43 5.84
C THR A 295 -8.01 -11.39 6.46
N PHE A 296 -6.95 -11.48 5.64
CA PHE A 296 -5.59 -11.62 6.18
C PHE A 296 -4.80 -10.32 6.24
N ALA A 297 -5.05 -9.39 5.32
CA ALA A 297 -4.30 -8.15 5.24
C ALA A 297 -5.01 -6.95 5.85
N VAL A 298 -6.34 -6.87 5.74
CA VAL A 298 -7.09 -5.64 6.06
C VAL A 298 -7.86 -5.71 7.37
N ASP A 299 -8.45 -6.86 7.72
CA ASP A 299 -9.35 -7.02 8.88
C ASP A 299 -8.74 -6.56 10.21
N LEU A 300 -7.46 -6.86 10.43
CA LEU A 300 -6.77 -6.43 11.64
C LEU A 300 -6.78 -4.90 11.81
N TYR A 301 -6.63 -4.16 10.73
CA TYR A 301 -6.62 -2.70 10.78
C TYR A 301 -8.01 -2.13 10.99
N TYR A 302 -9.05 -2.76 10.43
CA TYR A 302 -10.43 -2.40 10.72
C TYR A 302 -10.72 -2.51 12.21
N GLU A 303 -10.43 -3.67 12.81
CA GLU A 303 -10.65 -3.89 14.24
C GLU A 303 -9.89 -2.88 15.10
N LEU A 304 -8.62 -2.62 14.78
CA LEU A 304 -7.82 -1.64 15.52
C LEU A 304 -8.42 -0.23 15.47
N ILE A 305 -8.92 0.19 14.31
CA ILE A 305 -9.52 1.50 14.12
C ILE A 305 -10.91 1.57 14.77
N GLU A 306 -11.74 0.52 14.62
CA GLU A 306 -13.03 0.38 15.29
C GLU A 306 -12.89 0.52 16.81
N ASP A 307 -11.95 -0.22 17.39
CA ASP A 307 -11.67 -0.18 18.82
C ASP A 307 -11.26 1.22 19.29
N GLY A 308 -10.36 1.87 18.56
CA GLY A 308 -9.91 3.23 18.87
C GLY A 308 -11.07 4.23 18.84
N PHE A 309 -11.93 4.17 17.83
CA PHE A 309 -13.10 5.03 17.72
C PHE A 309 -14.14 4.72 18.80
N ASN A 310 -14.41 3.45 19.09
CA ASN A 310 -15.34 3.05 20.13
C ASN A 310 -14.86 3.47 21.52
N ILE A 311 -13.57 3.36 21.81
CA ILE A 311 -13.00 3.76 23.10
C ILE A 311 -13.11 5.28 23.29
N SER A 312 -12.71 6.06 22.28
CA SER A 312 -12.50 7.51 22.47
C SER A 312 -13.70 8.37 22.05
N LEU A 313 -14.50 7.96 21.05
CA LEU A 313 -15.63 8.75 20.56
C LEU A 313 -16.96 8.30 21.14
N VAL A 314 -17.17 6.98 21.26
CA VAL A 314 -18.40 6.42 21.84
C VAL A 314 -18.30 6.37 23.36
N GLY A 315 -17.20 5.84 23.86
CA GLY A 315 -16.95 5.70 25.28
C GLY A 315 -17.65 4.48 25.91
N LYS A 316 -17.10 4.02 27.05
CA LYS A 316 -17.52 2.76 27.70
C LYS A 316 -19.02 2.72 28.04
N GLN A 317 -19.58 3.83 28.51
CA GLN A 317 -20.98 3.82 28.98
C GLN A 317 -21.97 3.67 27.83
N SER A 318 -21.75 4.38 26.73
CA SER A 318 -22.55 4.29 25.50
C SER A 318 -22.39 2.93 24.82
N TYR A 319 -21.16 2.44 24.74
CA TYR A 319 -20.88 1.13 24.17
C TYR A 319 -21.62 -0.01 24.90
N LEU A 320 -21.62 0.01 26.23
CA LEU A 320 -22.36 -0.99 27.03
C LEU A 320 -23.89 -0.88 26.90
N LYS A 321 -24.40 0.24 26.41
CA LYS A 321 -25.83 0.42 26.07
C LYS A 321 -26.16 -0.03 24.65
N GLY A 322 -25.17 -0.42 23.86
CA GLY A 322 -25.35 -0.86 22.48
C GLY A 322 -25.09 0.21 21.42
N GLU A 323 -24.48 1.34 21.81
CA GLU A 323 -23.99 2.33 20.87
C GLU A 323 -22.57 1.95 20.44
N TYR A 324 -22.30 1.87 19.14
CA TYR A 324 -20.95 1.54 18.65
C TYR A 324 -20.78 1.95 17.20
N VAL A 325 -19.53 2.00 16.75
CA VAL A 325 -19.16 2.19 15.35
C VAL A 325 -18.53 0.92 14.80
N LYS A 326 -18.77 0.63 13.52
CA LYS A 326 -18.24 -0.53 12.83
C LYS A 326 -18.06 -0.25 11.34
N PHE A 327 -17.00 -0.77 10.74
CA PHE A 327 -16.82 -0.71 9.29
C PHE A 327 -17.76 -1.68 8.56
N ASP A 328 -18.43 -1.20 7.52
CA ASP A 328 -19.19 -2.06 6.63
C ASP A 328 -18.29 -2.69 5.56
N ARG A 329 -17.70 -3.83 5.91
CA ARG A 329 -16.76 -4.57 5.04
C ARG A 329 -17.40 -5.06 3.74
N SER A 330 -18.73 -5.05 3.63
CA SER A 330 -19.44 -5.44 2.41
C SER A 330 -19.28 -4.43 1.27
N THR A 331 -18.82 -3.21 1.60
CA THR A 331 -18.62 -2.12 0.64
C THR A 331 -17.40 -2.28 -0.26
N ILE A 332 -16.47 -3.16 0.11
CA ILE A 332 -15.18 -3.31 -0.58
C ILE A 332 -15.35 -3.95 -1.96
N SER A 333 -16.23 -4.94 -2.08
CA SER A 333 -16.47 -5.63 -3.34
C SER A 333 -17.61 -4.97 -4.12
N HIS A 334 -17.34 -4.57 -5.35
CA HIS A 334 -18.44 -4.22 -6.27
C HIS A 334 -19.19 -5.50 -6.61
N ARG A 335 -20.44 -5.60 -6.14
CA ARG A 335 -21.32 -6.75 -6.44
C ARG A 335 -22.21 -6.36 -7.59
N ASP A 336 -22.15 -7.12 -8.68
CA ASP A 336 -23.19 -7.03 -9.70
C ASP A 336 -24.47 -7.69 -9.16
N VAL A 337 -25.56 -6.93 -9.13
CA VAL A 337 -26.85 -7.41 -8.65
C VAL A 337 -27.33 -8.59 -9.49
N LEU A 338 -26.99 -8.62 -10.77
CA LEU A 338 -27.37 -9.72 -11.68
C LEU A 338 -26.65 -11.02 -11.34
N ASP A 339 -25.38 -10.94 -10.91
CA ASP A 339 -24.61 -12.10 -10.48
C ASP A 339 -25.06 -12.64 -9.11
N CYS A 340 -25.78 -11.83 -8.33
CA CYS A 340 -26.31 -12.21 -7.02
C CYS A 340 -27.62 -13.01 -7.07
N GLY A 341 -28.21 -13.27 -8.25
CA GLY A 341 -29.53 -13.88 -8.42
C GLY A 341 -29.72 -15.18 -7.60
N THR A 342 -28.79 -16.14 -7.71
CA THR A 342 -28.82 -17.39 -6.95
C THR A 342 -28.64 -17.18 -5.43
N GLY A 343 -27.90 -16.16 -5.02
CA GLY A 343 -27.75 -15.75 -3.62
C GLY A 343 -29.04 -15.17 -3.06
N ILE A 344 -29.73 -14.33 -3.83
CA ILE A 344 -31.00 -13.71 -3.49
C ILE A 344 -32.07 -14.79 -3.28
N ASP A 345 -32.15 -15.78 -4.17
CA ASP A 345 -33.10 -16.91 -4.02
C ASP A 345 -32.87 -17.69 -2.73
N LYS A 346 -31.59 -17.95 -2.39
CA LYS A 346 -31.24 -18.62 -1.14
C LYS A 346 -31.58 -17.79 0.11
N LEU A 347 -31.35 -16.49 0.07
CA LEU A 347 -31.71 -15.57 1.16
C LEU A 347 -33.23 -15.53 1.35
N THR A 348 -34.01 -15.41 0.25
CA THR A 348 -35.46 -15.45 0.27
C THR A 348 -35.96 -16.79 0.83
N ALA A 349 -35.35 -17.92 0.42
CA ALA A 349 -35.69 -19.23 0.95
C ALA A 349 -35.41 -19.36 2.46
N ASN A 350 -34.42 -18.64 2.99
CA ASN A 350 -34.07 -18.58 4.40
C ASN A 350 -34.84 -17.50 5.19
N LYS A 351 -35.96 -17.04 4.69
CA LYS A 351 -36.87 -16.08 5.36
C LYS A 351 -36.34 -14.65 5.50
N PHE A 352 -35.41 -14.23 4.69
CA PHE A 352 -35.06 -12.81 4.64
C PHE A 352 -36.16 -12.01 3.93
N SER A 353 -36.54 -10.87 4.49
CA SER A 353 -37.47 -9.94 3.86
C SER A 353 -36.83 -9.24 2.66
N ARG A 354 -37.65 -8.68 1.77
CA ARG A 354 -37.14 -7.95 0.61
C ARG A 354 -36.27 -6.76 1.02
N ASN A 355 -36.63 -6.03 2.06
CA ASN A 355 -35.87 -4.90 2.54
C ASN A 355 -34.54 -5.32 3.21
N GLU A 356 -34.50 -6.46 3.89
CA GLU A 356 -33.24 -7.03 4.37
C GLU A 356 -32.30 -7.40 3.23
N ILE A 357 -32.83 -8.02 2.16
CA ILE A 357 -32.06 -8.34 0.95
C ILE A 357 -31.59 -7.06 0.27
N ASN A 358 -32.47 -6.06 0.13
CA ASN A 358 -32.12 -4.76 -0.44
C ASN A 358 -31.01 -4.07 0.35
N LYS A 359 -31.02 -4.18 1.68
CA LYS A 359 -29.94 -3.67 2.54
C LYS A 359 -28.60 -4.32 2.23
N PHE A 360 -28.56 -5.65 2.04
CA PHE A 360 -27.33 -6.36 1.63
C PHE A 360 -26.84 -5.98 0.24
N LEU A 361 -27.76 -5.67 -0.67
CA LEU A 361 -27.47 -5.28 -2.05
C LEU A 361 -27.31 -3.76 -2.23
N ARG A 362 -27.52 -2.97 -1.16
CA ARG A 362 -27.52 -1.49 -1.18
C ARG A 362 -28.55 -0.90 -2.15
N LEU A 363 -29.64 -1.58 -2.33
CA LEU A 363 -30.78 -1.09 -3.07
C LEU A 363 -31.66 -0.22 -2.16
N PRO A 364 -32.43 0.70 -2.74
CA PRO A 364 -33.33 1.55 -1.98
C PRO A 364 -34.32 0.74 -1.12
N TYR A 365 -34.62 1.29 0.07
CA TYR A 365 -35.67 0.75 0.93
C TYR A 365 -37.04 0.92 0.26
N ILE A 366 -37.87 -0.09 0.34
CA ILE A 366 -39.23 -0.08 -0.18
C ILE A 366 -40.18 0.17 1.01
N ASP A 367 -40.87 1.31 0.99
CA ASP A 367 -41.80 1.73 2.05
C ASP A 367 -43.20 1.13 1.82
N GLU A 368 -43.25 -0.20 1.78
CA GLU A 368 -44.47 -0.99 1.68
C GLU A 368 -44.41 -2.17 2.63
N ASP A 369 -45.55 -2.50 3.27
CA ASP A 369 -45.61 -3.55 4.31
C ASP A 369 -45.10 -4.90 3.82
N TRP A 370 -45.43 -5.30 2.61
CA TRP A 370 -45.03 -6.58 2.02
C TRP A 370 -43.49 -6.72 1.90
N ALA A 371 -42.77 -5.63 1.78
CA ALA A 371 -41.33 -5.66 1.63
C ALA A 371 -40.59 -5.98 2.95
N ASN A 372 -41.29 -5.88 4.07
CA ASN A 372 -40.80 -6.25 5.41
C ASN A 372 -41.30 -7.63 5.86
N GLU A 373 -42.21 -8.25 5.07
CA GLU A 373 -42.70 -9.58 5.38
C GLU A 373 -41.65 -10.65 5.05
N HIS A 374 -41.53 -11.64 5.96
CA HIS A 374 -40.68 -12.79 5.76
C HIS A 374 -41.41 -13.86 4.95
N ALA A 375 -41.21 -13.87 3.64
CA ALA A 375 -41.89 -14.80 2.73
C ALA A 375 -41.33 -16.24 2.91
N LEU A 376 -42.24 -17.19 3.07
CA LEU A 376 -41.93 -18.61 2.98
C LEU A 376 -42.12 -19.06 1.53
N THR A 377 -41.13 -19.64 0.92
CA THR A 377 -41.33 -20.37 -0.34
C THR A 377 -42.14 -21.62 -0.06
N LYS A 378 -43.00 -22.03 -1.02
CA LYS A 378 -43.85 -23.25 -0.88
C LYS A 378 -43.09 -24.52 -0.45
N ASN A 379 -41.79 -24.57 -0.68
CA ASN A 379 -40.96 -25.72 -0.30
C ASN A 379 -40.55 -25.72 1.18
N TYR A 380 -40.84 -24.66 1.94
CA TYR A 380 -40.46 -24.46 3.34
C TYR A 380 -41.64 -24.04 4.21
N GLU A 381 -42.89 -24.44 3.82
CA GLU A 381 -44.01 -24.30 4.75
C GLU A 381 -43.69 -25.00 6.04
N ASN A 382 -43.84 -24.29 7.17
CA ASN A 382 -43.78 -24.92 8.47
C ASN A 382 -44.83 -26.00 8.52
N VAL A 383 -44.42 -27.21 8.65
CA VAL A 383 -45.29 -28.30 9.12
C VAL A 383 -45.67 -27.96 10.56
N LYS A 384 -46.60 -27.04 10.76
CA LYS A 384 -47.34 -26.89 11.98
C LYS A 384 -48.28 -28.08 12.02
N GLY A 385 -47.90 -29.07 12.83
CA GLY A 385 -48.76 -30.02 13.45
C GLY A 385 -49.84 -30.66 12.53
N GLY A 386 -49.55 -31.86 12.06
CA GLY A 386 -50.66 -32.79 11.81
C GLY A 386 -51.47 -32.94 13.07
N ALA A 387 -52.54 -32.18 13.17
CA ALA A 387 -53.67 -32.51 14.02
C ALA A 387 -54.80 -32.87 13.06
N GLY A 388 -55.19 -34.06 13.14
CA GLY A 388 -56.14 -34.75 12.30
C GLY A 388 -57.35 -33.92 11.92
N SER A 389 -57.84 -34.21 10.75
CA SER A 389 -59.27 -34.30 10.51
C SER A 389 -59.52 -35.65 9.85
N GLU A 390 -59.80 -36.64 10.72
CA GLU A 390 -60.81 -37.62 10.39
C GLU A 390 -62.10 -36.83 10.09
N GLU A 391 -62.57 -36.90 8.90
CA GLU A 391 -63.89 -37.30 8.43
C GLU A 391 -64.01 -37.13 6.92
#